data_fbf89969cd237f8678c5ee4a6ecf58f8
#
_entry.id   fbf89969cd237f8678c5ee4a6ecf58f8
#
_cell.length_a   1.000
_cell.length_b   1.000
_cell.length_c   1.000
_cell.angle_alpha   90.00
_cell.angle_beta   90.00
_cell.angle_gamma   90.00
#
_symmetry.space_group_name_H-M   'P 1'
#
loop_
_entity.id
_entity.type
_entity.pdbx_description
1 polymer ?
#
loop_
_entity_poly.entity_id
_entity_poly.type
_entity_poly.pdbx_seq_one_letter_code
_entity_poly.pdbx_strand_id
1 'polypeptide(L)'
;MKLLQAVHLTAGWDEKYPARDMGNGKIRSVGMAMAMQGSGITCVDVGSATLKLNDEGIYTLSISSADMGTGCDTILAQIAAEVLMCPLENISVIAADTDATPYDSGSYASSTTYVTVEKTALGLITKIKAFGANMLKCSIDDVDFDGKSVINMHTNESVSLNDIAVSSMCGATQSLQHTESNSMPSSPPPFMAGMVEIELDKE
;
A
#
# COMPACT_ATOMS: atom_id res chain seq x y z
N MET A 1 -1.02 1.03 -28.44
CA MET A 1 -0.43 0.48 -29.70
C MET A 1 0.69 -0.51 -29.45
N LYS A 2 1.73 -0.19 -28.66
CA LYS A 2 2.86 -1.12 -28.36
C LYS A 2 2.45 -2.45 -27.71
N LEU A 3 1.48 -2.44 -26.78
CA LEU A 3 1.01 -3.66 -26.11
C LEU A 3 0.33 -4.63 -27.07
N LEU A 4 -0.58 -4.13 -27.92
CA LEU A 4 -1.23 -4.96 -28.94
C LEU A 4 -0.23 -5.54 -29.95
N GLN A 5 0.75 -4.75 -30.38
CA GLN A 5 1.84 -5.23 -31.24
C GLN A 5 2.67 -6.33 -30.57
N ALA A 6 2.99 -6.18 -29.28
CA ALA A 6 3.71 -7.20 -28.53
C ALA A 6 2.92 -8.52 -28.46
N VAL A 7 1.65 -8.45 -28.11
CA VAL A 7 0.76 -9.66 -28.07
C VAL A 7 0.63 -10.29 -29.46
N HIS A 8 0.41 -9.48 -30.48
CA HIS A 8 0.30 -9.93 -31.88
C HIS A 8 1.53 -10.72 -32.33
N LEU A 9 2.73 -10.16 -32.08
CA LEU A 9 3.99 -10.81 -32.45
C LEU A 9 4.28 -12.06 -31.61
N THR A 10 4.15 -11.95 -30.29
CA THR A 10 4.48 -13.06 -29.37
C THR A 10 3.56 -14.26 -29.57
N ALA A 11 2.33 -14.01 -29.96
CA ALA A 11 1.29 -15.02 -30.12
C ALA A 11 1.26 -15.68 -31.49
N GLY A 12 1.98 -15.16 -32.47
CA GLY A 12 1.92 -15.63 -33.86
C GLY A 12 0.54 -15.45 -34.46
N TRP A 13 -0.05 -14.28 -34.27
CA TRP A 13 -1.44 -13.98 -34.66
C TRP A 13 -1.71 -14.23 -36.13
N ASP A 14 -0.84 -13.74 -37.03
CA ASP A 14 -1.02 -13.82 -38.47
C ASP A 14 -1.04 -15.26 -38.98
N GLU A 15 -0.38 -16.17 -38.26
CA GLU A 15 -0.35 -17.59 -38.65
C GLU A 15 -1.56 -18.35 -38.05
N LYS A 16 -2.21 -17.81 -37.04
CA LYS A 16 -3.24 -18.51 -36.28
C LYS A 16 -4.65 -18.04 -36.52
N TYR A 17 -4.81 -16.79 -36.90
CA TYR A 17 -6.14 -16.18 -37.17
C TYR A 17 -6.55 -16.30 -38.64
N PRO A 18 -7.84 -16.47 -38.94
CA PRO A 18 -8.96 -16.61 -38.04
C PRO A 18 -9.10 -18.02 -37.44
N ALA A 19 -8.80 -19.04 -38.21
CA ALA A 19 -8.90 -20.45 -37.80
C ALA A 19 -8.11 -21.34 -38.76
N ARG A 20 -7.63 -22.46 -38.25
CA ARG A 20 -6.85 -23.44 -39.00
C ARG A 20 -7.47 -24.81 -38.83
N ASP A 21 -7.64 -25.53 -39.92
CA ASP A 21 -7.93 -26.96 -39.88
C ASP A 21 -6.61 -27.70 -39.55
N MET A 22 -6.58 -28.42 -38.43
CA MET A 22 -5.41 -29.13 -37.98
C MET A 22 -5.33 -30.56 -38.52
N GLY A 23 -6.30 -30.96 -39.34
CA GLY A 23 -6.53 -32.35 -39.69
C GLY A 23 -7.20 -33.12 -38.53
N ASN A 24 -7.51 -34.39 -38.77
CA ASN A 24 -8.10 -35.27 -37.75
C ASN A 24 -9.37 -34.75 -37.05
N GLY A 25 -10.20 -33.97 -37.77
CA GLY A 25 -11.42 -33.41 -37.21
C GLY A 25 -11.25 -32.20 -36.30
N LYS A 26 -10.03 -31.68 -36.12
CA LYS A 26 -9.75 -30.57 -35.20
C LYS A 26 -9.58 -29.24 -35.91
N ILE A 27 -10.11 -28.20 -35.29
CA ILE A 27 -9.92 -26.80 -35.71
C ILE A 27 -9.28 -26.04 -34.55
N ARG A 28 -8.23 -25.25 -34.81
CA ARG A 28 -7.70 -24.24 -33.89
C ARG A 28 -8.03 -22.84 -34.31
N SER A 29 -8.30 -22.00 -33.35
CA SER A 29 -8.55 -20.57 -33.53
C SER A 29 -7.98 -19.77 -32.38
N VAL A 30 -7.74 -18.48 -32.62
CA VAL A 30 -7.27 -17.55 -31.63
C VAL A 30 -8.23 -16.38 -31.51
N GLY A 31 -8.36 -15.88 -30.29
CA GLY A 31 -9.10 -14.66 -29.97
C GLY A 31 -8.25 -13.74 -29.12
N MET A 32 -8.45 -12.44 -29.27
CA MET A 32 -7.78 -11.41 -28.48
C MET A 32 -8.81 -10.49 -27.86
N ALA A 33 -8.57 -10.12 -26.60
CA ALA A 33 -9.34 -9.10 -25.92
C ALA A 33 -8.39 -8.10 -25.26
N MET A 34 -8.85 -6.88 -25.12
CA MET A 34 -8.14 -5.80 -24.47
C MET A 34 -9.02 -5.20 -23.38
N ALA A 35 -8.41 -4.92 -22.24
CA ALA A 35 -9.07 -4.22 -21.15
C ALA A 35 -8.22 -3.03 -20.71
N MET A 36 -8.90 -2.04 -20.16
CA MET A 36 -8.32 -0.87 -19.52
C MET A 36 -9.13 -0.57 -18.26
N GLN A 37 -8.44 -0.21 -17.20
CA GLN A 37 -9.07 0.23 -15.94
C GLN A 37 -8.45 1.55 -15.51
N GLY A 38 -9.21 2.42 -14.85
CA GLY A 38 -8.67 3.55 -14.12
C GLY A 38 -7.99 3.05 -12.84
N SER A 39 -6.84 3.63 -12.48
CA SER A 39 -6.13 3.32 -11.23
C SER A 39 -6.49 4.29 -10.09
N GLY A 40 -7.46 5.17 -10.32
CA GLY A 40 -8.00 6.14 -9.39
C GLY A 40 -9.00 7.06 -10.07
N ILE A 41 -9.80 7.78 -9.30
CA ILE A 41 -10.66 8.85 -9.82
C ILE A 41 -10.06 10.17 -9.31
N THR A 42 -9.44 10.90 -10.21
CA THR A 42 -8.78 12.18 -9.89
C THR A 42 -9.71 13.10 -9.11
N CYS A 43 -9.23 13.63 -8.00
CA CYS A 43 -9.94 14.57 -7.11
C CYS A 43 -11.18 13.99 -6.38
N VAL A 44 -11.52 12.71 -6.57
CA VAL A 44 -12.66 12.06 -5.91
C VAL A 44 -12.19 10.91 -5.02
N ASP A 45 -11.20 10.16 -5.49
CA ASP A 45 -10.64 9.03 -4.76
C ASP A 45 -9.74 9.54 -3.63
N VAL A 46 -10.23 9.46 -2.41
CA VAL A 46 -9.54 9.88 -1.18
C VAL A 46 -9.37 8.67 -0.29
N GLY A 47 -8.14 8.36 0.06
CA GLY A 47 -7.83 7.37 1.08
C GLY A 47 -7.28 8.06 2.33
N SER A 48 -7.67 7.56 3.49
CA SER A 48 -7.16 8.03 4.77
C SER A 48 -6.66 6.88 5.62
N ALA A 49 -5.63 7.14 6.40
CA ALA A 49 -5.08 6.17 7.33
C ALA A 49 -4.68 6.87 8.63
N THR A 50 -4.78 6.15 9.73
CA THR A 50 -4.26 6.56 11.03
C THR A 50 -3.31 5.50 11.54
N LEU A 51 -2.12 5.90 11.95
CA LEU A 51 -1.16 5.07 12.68
C LEU A 51 -1.00 5.61 14.10
N LYS A 52 -1.09 4.72 15.08
CA LYS A 52 -0.91 5.02 16.50
C LYS A 52 0.15 4.10 17.08
N LEU A 53 1.09 4.65 17.84
CA LEU A 53 2.00 3.91 18.67
C LEU A 53 1.31 3.62 20.02
N ASN A 54 1.23 2.35 20.41
CA ASN A 54 0.67 1.90 21.68
C ASN A 54 1.79 1.81 22.75
N ASP A 55 1.41 1.72 24.01
CA ASP A 55 2.32 1.65 25.17
C ASP A 55 3.23 0.41 25.19
N GLU A 56 2.83 -0.65 24.48
CA GLU A 56 3.63 -1.87 24.31
C GLU A 56 4.70 -1.75 23.21
N GLY A 57 4.82 -0.59 22.54
CA GLY A 57 5.74 -0.40 21.43
C GLY A 57 5.28 -1.04 20.10
N ILE A 58 4.01 -1.43 20.03
CA ILE A 58 3.36 -1.92 18.79
C ILE A 58 2.48 -0.82 18.18
N TYR A 59 2.10 -1.00 16.92
CA TYR A 59 1.34 0.00 16.19
C TYR A 59 -0.06 -0.49 15.86
N THR A 60 -1.03 0.43 15.91
CA THR A 60 -2.36 0.20 15.34
C THR A 60 -2.50 1.02 14.05
N LEU A 61 -2.75 0.34 12.95
CA LEU A 61 -3.09 0.92 11.66
C LEU A 61 -4.61 0.88 11.47
N SER A 62 -5.25 2.04 11.42
CA SER A 62 -6.67 2.17 11.11
C SER A 62 -6.85 2.65 9.67
N ILE A 63 -7.57 1.88 8.86
CA ILE A 63 -7.82 2.12 7.42
C ILE A 63 -9.29 1.86 7.10
N SER A 64 -9.88 2.63 6.21
CA SER A 64 -11.27 2.43 5.78
C SER A 64 -11.41 1.57 4.52
N SER A 65 -10.30 1.26 3.82
CA SER A 65 -10.32 0.38 2.67
C SER A 65 -10.81 -1.01 3.05
N ALA A 66 -11.73 -1.56 2.26
CA ALA A 66 -12.26 -2.91 2.47
C ALA A 66 -11.46 -3.95 1.67
N ASP A 67 -11.10 -5.04 2.32
CA ASP A 67 -10.51 -6.18 1.64
C ASP A 67 -11.60 -6.98 0.90
N MET A 68 -11.55 -6.96 -0.41
CA MET A 68 -12.46 -7.69 -1.30
C MET A 68 -11.81 -8.96 -1.87
N GLY A 69 -10.82 -9.51 -1.18
CA GLY A 69 -9.98 -10.61 -1.66
C GLY A 69 -8.66 -10.15 -2.28
N THR A 70 -8.34 -8.85 -2.16
CA THR A 70 -7.08 -8.26 -2.63
C THR A 70 -5.94 -8.43 -1.64
N GLY A 71 -6.22 -8.79 -0.38
CA GLY A 71 -5.24 -8.85 0.71
C GLY A 71 -4.80 -7.47 1.19
N CYS A 72 -5.64 -6.43 1.00
CA CYS A 72 -5.25 -5.05 1.26
C CYS A 72 -4.85 -4.82 2.72
N ASP A 73 -5.52 -5.43 3.69
CA ASP A 73 -5.18 -5.31 5.11
C ASP A 73 -3.74 -5.75 5.38
N THR A 74 -3.35 -6.90 4.82
CA THR A 74 -1.98 -7.42 4.95
C THR A 74 -0.98 -6.56 4.19
N ILE A 75 -1.29 -6.17 2.95
CA ILE A 75 -0.38 -5.37 2.12
C ILE A 75 -0.14 -4.00 2.75
N LEU A 76 -1.17 -3.35 3.27
CA LEU A 76 -1.05 -2.05 3.90
C LEU A 76 -0.29 -2.12 5.24
N ALA A 77 -0.46 -3.21 6.00
CA ALA A 77 0.37 -3.47 7.17
C ALA A 77 1.84 -3.68 6.81
N GLN A 78 2.14 -4.40 5.71
CA GLN A 78 3.51 -4.58 5.21
C GLN A 78 4.17 -3.24 4.84
N ILE A 79 3.43 -2.34 4.18
CA ILE A 79 3.91 -1.00 3.83
C ILE A 79 4.23 -0.20 5.09
N ALA A 80 3.32 -0.21 6.07
CA ALA A 80 3.54 0.46 7.35
C ALA A 80 4.77 -0.11 8.07
N ALA A 81 4.91 -1.42 8.12
CA ALA A 81 6.03 -2.12 8.77
C ALA A 81 7.37 -1.79 8.10
N GLU A 82 7.42 -1.75 6.76
CA GLU A 82 8.61 -1.37 5.99
C GLU A 82 9.05 0.05 6.33
N VAL A 83 8.13 1.01 6.28
CA VAL A 83 8.44 2.42 6.57
C VAL A 83 8.83 2.63 8.03
N LEU A 84 8.13 1.97 8.96
CA LEU A 84 8.41 2.04 10.40
C LEU A 84 9.63 1.21 10.82
N MET A 85 10.23 0.45 9.90
CA MET A 85 11.37 -0.45 10.15
C MET A 85 11.11 -1.44 11.29
N CYS A 86 9.90 -2.01 11.34
CA CYS A 86 9.49 -2.94 12.37
C CYS A 86 9.00 -4.27 11.77
N PRO A 87 8.97 -5.36 12.56
CA PRO A 87 8.34 -6.61 12.16
C PRO A 87 6.84 -6.44 11.86
N LEU A 88 6.32 -7.21 10.90
CA LEU A 88 4.90 -7.14 10.50
C LEU A 88 3.94 -7.46 11.67
N GLU A 89 4.33 -8.37 12.54
CA GLU A 89 3.59 -8.75 13.75
C GLU A 89 3.41 -7.60 14.75
N ASN A 90 4.18 -6.53 14.62
CA ASN A 90 4.02 -5.31 15.42
C ASN A 90 2.95 -4.36 14.87
N ILE A 91 2.31 -4.69 13.75
CA ILE A 91 1.23 -3.89 13.18
C ILE A 91 -0.11 -4.60 13.39
N SER A 92 -0.98 -4.02 14.20
CA SER A 92 -2.38 -4.45 14.34
C SER A 92 -3.26 -3.61 13.42
N VAL A 93 -4.10 -4.25 12.61
CA VAL A 93 -4.95 -3.55 11.62
C VAL A 93 -6.39 -3.49 12.11
N ILE A 94 -7.00 -2.30 12.02
CA ILE A 94 -8.44 -2.08 12.15
C ILE A 94 -8.89 -1.56 10.78
N ALA A 95 -9.76 -2.32 10.10
CA ALA A 95 -10.15 -2.03 8.74
C ALA A 95 -11.67 -2.03 8.55
N ALA A 96 -12.14 -1.26 7.57
CA ALA A 96 -13.51 -1.26 7.07
C ALA A 96 -14.61 -1.03 8.14
N ASP A 97 -14.29 -0.33 9.21
CA ASP A 97 -15.23 0.07 10.26
C ASP A 97 -15.40 1.60 10.22
N THR A 98 -16.55 2.06 9.75
CA THR A 98 -16.85 3.49 9.59
C THR A 98 -16.94 4.25 10.91
N ASP A 99 -17.09 3.57 12.04
CA ASP A 99 -17.12 4.20 13.37
C ASP A 99 -15.71 4.35 13.97
N ALA A 100 -14.75 3.52 13.52
CA ALA A 100 -13.39 3.45 14.09
C ALA A 100 -12.28 3.91 13.16
N THR A 101 -12.54 4.01 11.85
CA THR A 101 -11.54 4.32 10.85
C THR A 101 -11.74 5.70 10.23
N PRO A 102 -10.67 6.36 9.74
CA PRO A 102 -10.79 7.67 9.12
C PRO A 102 -11.55 7.58 7.80
N TYR A 103 -12.06 8.72 7.32
CA TYR A 103 -12.84 8.79 6.08
C TYR A 103 -12.09 8.25 4.87
N ASP A 104 -12.79 7.46 4.07
CA ASP A 104 -12.37 6.96 2.76
C ASP A 104 -13.58 7.05 1.82
N SER A 105 -13.37 7.42 0.58
CA SER A 105 -14.46 7.56 -0.39
C SER A 105 -14.98 6.22 -0.91
N GLY A 106 -14.30 5.13 -0.62
CA GLY A 106 -14.62 3.77 -1.03
C GLY A 106 -13.50 3.12 -1.84
N SER A 107 -13.59 1.81 -2.02
CA SER A 107 -12.59 1.01 -2.73
C SER A 107 -12.75 1.12 -4.24
N TYR A 108 -12.32 2.23 -4.84
CA TYR A 108 -12.39 2.45 -6.28
C TYR A 108 -11.15 1.97 -7.01
N ALA A 109 -9.97 2.29 -6.47
CA ALA A 109 -8.70 1.96 -7.10
C ALA A 109 -7.55 1.87 -6.10
N SER A 110 -6.51 1.16 -6.48
CA SER A 110 -5.44 0.67 -5.60
C SER A 110 -4.45 1.74 -5.14
N SER A 111 -4.42 2.93 -5.72
CA SER A 111 -3.28 3.84 -5.57
C SER A 111 -3.37 4.76 -4.35
N THR A 112 -4.57 5.16 -3.95
CA THR A 112 -4.75 6.18 -2.93
C THR A 112 -4.36 5.67 -1.55
N THR A 113 -4.77 4.46 -1.20
CA THR A 113 -4.55 3.87 0.12
C THR A 113 -3.08 3.55 0.36
N TYR A 114 -2.36 3.06 -0.65
CA TYR A 114 -0.92 2.79 -0.58
C TYR A 114 -0.12 4.03 -0.17
N VAL A 115 -0.23 5.10 -0.95
CA VAL A 115 0.50 6.36 -0.71
C VAL A 115 0.10 6.99 0.63
N THR A 116 -1.15 6.82 1.03
CA THR A 116 -1.65 7.35 2.30
C THR A 116 -0.99 6.67 3.48
N VAL A 117 -0.89 5.34 3.48
CA VAL A 117 -0.25 4.59 4.58
C VAL A 117 1.23 4.94 4.69
N GLU A 118 1.95 5.04 3.57
CA GLU A 118 3.35 5.48 3.55
C GLU A 118 3.51 6.87 4.20
N LYS A 119 2.73 7.86 3.77
CA LYS A 119 2.76 9.21 4.33
C LYS A 119 2.39 9.24 5.81
N THR A 120 1.40 8.44 6.20
CA THR A 120 0.99 8.32 7.61
C THR A 120 2.12 7.79 8.46
N ALA A 121 2.83 6.78 8.00
CA ALA A 121 3.98 6.20 8.71
C ALA A 121 5.14 7.20 8.83
N LEU A 122 5.48 7.92 7.76
CA LEU A 122 6.50 8.99 7.78
C LEU A 122 6.13 10.12 8.74
N GLY A 123 4.86 10.52 8.75
CA GLY A 123 4.36 11.54 9.68
C GLY A 123 4.42 11.07 11.14
N LEU A 124 4.17 9.79 11.42
CA LEU A 124 4.32 9.23 12.75
C LEU A 124 5.79 9.16 13.17
N ILE A 125 6.71 8.76 12.29
CA ILE A 125 8.16 8.77 12.57
C ILE A 125 8.62 10.18 12.96
N THR A 126 8.16 11.21 12.27
CA THR A 126 8.48 12.60 12.60
C THR A 126 8.06 12.94 14.04
N LYS A 127 6.88 12.48 14.48
CA LYS A 127 6.41 12.68 15.86
C LYS A 127 7.22 11.88 16.88
N ILE A 128 7.58 10.63 16.56
CA ILE A 128 8.44 9.78 17.39
C ILE A 128 9.82 10.43 17.56
N LYS A 129 10.43 10.93 16.46
CA LYS A 129 11.72 11.64 16.50
C LYS A 129 11.63 12.91 17.36
N ALA A 130 10.56 13.70 17.18
CA ALA A 130 10.37 14.91 17.99
C ALA A 130 10.24 14.61 19.49
N PHE A 131 9.50 13.56 19.84
CA PHE A 131 9.35 13.15 21.22
C PHE A 131 10.66 12.60 21.82
N GLY A 132 11.37 11.76 21.09
CA GLY A 132 12.67 11.23 21.47
C GLY A 132 13.73 12.32 21.62
N ALA A 133 13.77 13.29 20.72
CA ALA A 133 14.66 14.46 20.79
C ALA A 133 14.41 15.26 22.07
N ASN A 134 13.13 15.45 22.44
CA ASN A 134 12.75 16.10 23.70
C ASN A 134 13.27 15.31 24.92
N MET A 135 13.16 14.00 24.92
CA MET A 135 13.70 13.14 26.01
C MET A 135 15.23 13.22 26.10
N LEU A 136 15.89 13.27 24.94
CA LEU A 136 17.36 13.42 24.84
C LEU A 136 17.84 14.88 25.00
N LYS A 137 16.93 15.84 25.14
CA LYS A 137 17.22 17.28 25.28
C LYS A 137 18.06 17.85 24.14
N CYS A 138 17.79 17.43 22.90
CA CYS A 138 18.48 17.87 21.70
C CYS A 138 17.49 18.33 20.60
N SER A 139 17.98 18.82 19.48
CA SER A 139 17.16 19.16 18.33
C SER A 139 16.64 17.92 17.61
N ILE A 140 15.46 18.03 16.98
CA ILE A 140 14.93 16.98 16.10
C ILE A 140 15.86 16.69 14.89
N ASP A 141 16.63 17.71 14.47
CA ASP A 141 17.59 17.58 13.37
C ASP A 141 18.83 16.77 13.75
N ASP A 142 19.08 16.62 15.06
CA ASP A 142 20.22 15.89 15.60
C ASP A 142 19.91 14.40 15.86
N VAL A 143 18.69 13.95 15.61
CA VAL A 143 18.30 12.57 15.92
C VAL A 143 17.87 11.80 14.66
N ASP A 144 18.11 10.49 14.73
CA ASP A 144 17.55 9.54 13.76
C ASP A 144 16.75 8.43 14.46
N PHE A 145 15.93 7.72 13.69
CA PHE A 145 15.08 6.63 14.16
C PHE A 145 15.41 5.35 13.37
N ASP A 146 15.73 4.27 14.06
CA ASP A 146 16.14 3.00 13.48
C ASP A 146 15.05 1.90 13.53
N GLY A 147 13.81 2.28 13.87
CA GLY A 147 12.70 1.34 14.10
C GLY A 147 12.60 0.82 15.53
N LYS A 148 13.63 1.01 16.36
CA LYS A 148 13.69 0.53 17.75
C LYS A 148 13.99 1.63 18.76
N SER A 149 14.72 2.66 18.33
CA SER A 149 15.20 3.73 19.18
C SER A 149 15.30 5.03 18.40
N VAL A 150 15.19 6.14 19.12
CA VAL A 150 15.62 7.45 18.63
C VAL A 150 17.02 7.69 19.16
N ILE A 151 17.96 7.99 18.27
CA ILE A 151 19.40 8.07 18.54
C ILE A 151 19.90 9.46 18.20
N ASN A 152 20.60 10.10 19.15
CA ASN A 152 21.31 11.33 18.86
C ASN A 152 22.57 11.03 18.04
N MET A 153 22.64 11.55 16.82
CA MET A 153 23.71 11.28 15.86
C MET A 153 25.09 11.85 16.27
N HIS A 154 25.12 12.78 17.23
CA HIS A 154 26.35 13.41 17.69
C HIS A 154 26.92 12.75 18.97
N THR A 155 26.03 12.38 19.90
CA THR A 155 26.44 11.82 21.20
C THR A 155 26.32 10.29 21.27
N ASN A 156 25.59 9.67 20.33
CA ASN A 156 25.17 8.25 20.33
C ASN A 156 24.29 7.88 21.55
N GLU A 157 23.78 8.85 22.30
CA GLU A 157 22.74 8.60 23.28
C GLU A 157 21.44 8.20 22.59
N SER A 158 20.71 7.27 23.18
CA SER A 158 19.47 6.77 22.59
C SER A 158 18.38 6.60 23.63
N VAL A 159 17.14 6.69 23.18
CA VAL A 159 15.95 6.35 23.94
C VAL A 159 15.15 5.29 23.16
N SER A 160 14.73 4.23 23.87
CA SER A 160 14.03 3.13 23.22
C SER A 160 12.61 3.54 22.81
N LEU A 161 12.09 2.89 21.74
CA LEU A 161 10.71 3.09 21.31
C LEU A 161 9.71 2.77 22.42
N ASN A 162 10.02 1.79 23.26
CA ASN A 162 9.19 1.39 24.38
C ASN A 162 9.13 2.49 25.47
N ASP A 163 10.27 3.09 25.80
CA ASP A 163 10.31 4.22 26.74
C ASP A 163 9.57 5.44 26.20
N ILE A 164 9.70 5.70 24.88
CA ILE A 164 8.96 6.74 24.18
C ILE A 164 7.45 6.47 24.25
N ALA A 165 7.03 5.25 23.96
CA ALA A 165 5.63 4.84 23.96
C ALA A 165 5.01 5.02 25.36
N VAL A 166 5.63 4.47 26.41
CA VAL A 166 5.18 4.59 27.81
C VAL A 166 5.16 6.06 28.25
N SER A 167 6.25 6.80 27.98
CA SER A 167 6.34 8.21 28.39
C SER A 167 5.32 9.10 27.71
N SER A 168 4.97 8.81 26.46
CA SER A 168 3.96 9.57 25.71
C SER A 168 2.55 9.43 26.30
N MET A 169 2.26 8.31 26.96
CA MET A 169 0.96 8.04 27.58
C MET A 169 0.90 8.46 29.05
N CYS A 170 2.00 8.33 29.79
CA CYS A 170 2.00 8.53 31.25
C CYS A 170 2.28 9.96 31.70
N GLY A 171 2.81 10.81 30.88
CA GLY A 171 3.22 12.17 31.33
C GLY A 171 3.04 13.24 30.29
N ALA A 172 2.83 12.88 29.05
CA ALA A 172 2.60 13.82 27.98
C ALA A 172 1.11 13.90 27.66
N THR A 173 0.65 15.06 27.35
CA THR A 173 -0.74 15.32 26.96
C THR A 173 -1.07 14.83 25.53
N GLN A 174 -0.21 14.02 24.92
CA GLN A 174 -0.32 13.74 23.48
C GLN A 174 0.04 12.28 23.19
N SER A 175 -0.97 11.49 22.77
CA SER A 175 -0.70 10.17 22.20
C SER A 175 0.05 10.31 20.86
N LEU A 176 1.05 9.44 20.66
CA LEU A 176 1.79 9.40 19.40
C LEU A 176 0.95 8.73 18.31
N GLN A 177 0.23 9.53 17.58
CA GLN A 177 -0.57 9.11 16.42
C GLN A 177 -0.47 10.12 15.29
N HIS A 178 -0.62 9.64 14.06
CA HIS A 178 -0.70 10.48 12.87
C HIS A 178 -1.80 9.99 11.96
N THR A 179 -2.57 10.93 11.45
CA THR A 179 -3.61 10.68 10.45
C THR A 179 -3.26 11.47 9.20
N GLU A 180 -3.30 10.81 8.06
CA GLU A 180 -3.07 11.43 6.77
C GLU A 180 -4.23 11.08 5.83
N SER A 181 -4.57 12.01 4.97
CA SER A 181 -5.53 11.81 3.88
C SER A 181 -4.86 12.22 2.58
N ASN A 182 -4.99 11.40 1.55
CA ASN A 182 -4.38 11.66 0.27
C ASN A 182 -5.38 11.45 -0.86
N SER A 183 -5.35 12.34 -1.83
CA SER A 183 -6.08 12.20 -3.09
C SER A 183 -5.09 12.20 -4.24
N MET A 184 -5.27 11.30 -5.20
CA MET A 184 -4.37 11.21 -6.34
C MET A 184 -4.66 12.32 -7.35
N PRO A 185 -3.62 13.05 -7.82
CA PRO A 185 -3.79 14.11 -8.80
C PRO A 185 -4.02 13.58 -10.22
N SER A 186 -3.77 12.28 -10.46
CA SER A 186 -3.88 11.67 -11.78
C SER A 186 -4.37 10.22 -11.66
N SER A 187 -4.98 9.72 -12.72
CA SER A 187 -5.43 8.33 -12.84
C SER A 187 -4.72 7.69 -14.04
N PRO A 188 -3.48 7.18 -13.86
CA PRO A 188 -2.77 6.49 -14.93
C PRO A 188 -3.49 5.18 -15.27
N PRO A 189 -3.95 4.98 -16.53
CA PRO A 189 -4.71 3.80 -16.88
C PRO A 189 -3.78 2.60 -17.12
N PRO A 190 -3.92 1.49 -16.38
CA PRO A 190 -3.33 0.21 -16.75
C PRO A 190 -4.07 -0.38 -17.95
N PHE A 191 -3.30 -0.96 -18.86
CA PHE A 191 -3.82 -1.68 -20.02
C PHE A 191 -3.41 -3.14 -19.94
N MET A 192 -4.34 -4.01 -20.26
CA MET A 192 -4.11 -5.45 -20.39
C MET A 192 -4.57 -5.92 -21.77
N ALA A 193 -3.80 -6.79 -22.38
CA ALA A 193 -4.23 -7.54 -23.56
C ALA A 193 -4.02 -9.03 -23.28
N GLY A 194 -5.08 -9.77 -23.47
CA GLY A 194 -5.10 -11.23 -23.33
C GLY A 194 -5.37 -11.90 -24.68
N MET A 195 -4.71 -13.02 -24.92
CA MET A 195 -4.97 -13.86 -26.07
C MET A 195 -5.25 -15.29 -25.61
N VAL A 196 -6.20 -15.94 -26.26
CA VAL A 196 -6.56 -17.34 -26.02
C VAL A 196 -6.52 -18.08 -27.35
N GLU A 197 -5.84 -19.20 -27.37
CA GLU A 197 -5.91 -20.20 -28.44
C GLU A 197 -6.79 -21.36 -27.99
N ILE A 198 -7.75 -21.74 -28.80
CA ILE A 198 -8.64 -22.88 -28.54
C ILE A 198 -8.50 -23.92 -29.63
N GLU A 199 -8.65 -25.18 -29.24
CA GLU A 199 -8.80 -26.30 -30.16
C GLU A 199 -10.19 -26.89 -30.00
N LEU A 200 -10.94 -26.99 -31.09
CA LEU A 200 -12.25 -27.60 -31.13
C LEU A 200 -12.12 -28.96 -31.82
N ASP A 201 -12.68 -29.99 -31.22
CA ASP A 201 -12.93 -31.29 -31.84
C ASP A 201 -14.32 -31.25 -32.48
N LYS A 202 -14.42 -31.72 -33.73
CA LYS A 202 -15.68 -31.71 -34.50
C LYS A 202 -16.53 -32.96 -34.22
N GLU A 203 -16.01 -33.94 -33.48
CA GLU A 203 -16.74 -35.20 -33.16
C GLU A 203 -17.65 -35.02 -31.93
#